data_376b67d888c8807c2c4f9502c291457a
#
_entry.id   376b67d888c8807c2c4f9502c291457a
#
_cell.length_a   1.000
_cell.length_b   1.000
_cell.length_c   1.000
_cell.angle_alpha   90.00
_cell.angle_beta   90.00
_cell.angle_gamma   90.00
#
_symmetry.space_group_name_H-M   'P 1'
#
loop_
_entity.id
_entity.type
_entity.pdbx_description
1 polymer ?
#
loop_
_entity_poly.entity_id
_entity_poly.type
_entity_poly.pdbx_seq_one_letter_code
_entity_poly.pdbx_strand_id
1 'polypeptide(L)'
;MSFPEISSLITTLNKLHELLSRGSHRGYIVGGFIRDWLLGKGTNDIDIAVDGNALSIATDVAKELGGKFVLLDEANGIARVVIMEKEQQWYLDFSSFSGDIESDLARRDFTIDAMATELGQFIGYECAASGFPEKQSQLKLIDPFGGKNDLENRIVRALSDQIFEADAVRLLRAVRLAAELDFAVEPETERLIRCYSQTITKIPGERVREELLRLLSLPRACYHLRYLDQLGLLLALIPELGEGKGVEQPTVHFWDVFDHSL
;
A
#
# COMPACT_ATOMS: atom_id res chain seq x y z
N MET A 1 -15.73 -12.03 6.74
CA MET A 1 -16.58 -11.17 5.91
C MET A 1 -16.91 -11.91 4.65
N SER A 2 -18.19 -12.00 4.29
CA SER A 2 -18.63 -12.66 3.06
C SER A 2 -18.22 -11.81 1.86
N PHE A 3 -17.73 -12.43 0.81
CA PHE A 3 -17.34 -11.83 -0.47
C PHE A 3 -18.52 -11.53 -1.45
N PRO A 4 -19.65 -10.92 -1.04
CA PRO A 4 -20.74 -10.57 -1.97
C PRO A 4 -20.37 -9.41 -2.89
N GLU A 5 -19.32 -8.66 -2.56
CA GLU A 5 -18.91 -7.43 -3.23
C GLU A 5 -18.07 -7.68 -4.49
N ILE A 6 -17.31 -8.78 -4.53
CA ILE A 6 -16.44 -9.12 -5.67
C ILE A 6 -17.24 -9.40 -6.96
N SER A 7 -18.44 -9.94 -6.88
CA SER A 7 -19.23 -10.23 -8.09
C SER A 7 -19.59 -8.96 -8.89
N SER A 8 -19.79 -7.83 -8.22
CA SER A 8 -20.00 -6.56 -8.91
C SER A 8 -18.70 -6.01 -9.49
N LEU A 9 -17.62 -6.11 -8.72
CA LEU A 9 -16.29 -5.72 -9.15
C LEU A 9 -15.85 -6.50 -10.41
N ILE A 10 -16.11 -7.79 -10.49
CA ILE A 10 -15.77 -8.63 -11.64
C ILE A 10 -16.38 -8.09 -12.93
N THR A 11 -17.62 -7.62 -12.90
CA THR A 11 -18.25 -7.01 -14.07
C THR A 11 -17.51 -5.78 -14.54
N THR A 12 -17.08 -4.93 -13.61
CA THR A 12 -16.29 -3.72 -13.89
C THR A 12 -14.90 -4.06 -14.42
N LEU A 13 -14.22 -5.04 -13.79
CA LEU A 13 -12.90 -5.49 -14.23
C LEU A 13 -12.96 -6.17 -15.61
N ASN A 14 -14.02 -6.89 -15.95
CA ASN A 14 -14.23 -7.44 -17.30
C ASN A 14 -14.32 -6.33 -18.36
N LYS A 15 -15.13 -5.29 -18.12
CA LYS A 15 -15.22 -4.16 -19.04
C LYS A 15 -13.88 -3.45 -19.20
N LEU A 16 -13.15 -3.27 -18.09
CA LEU A 16 -11.80 -2.71 -18.11
C LEU A 16 -10.86 -3.58 -18.96
N HIS A 17 -10.86 -4.89 -18.75
CA HIS A 17 -10.04 -5.84 -19.53
C HIS A 17 -10.35 -5.78 -21.02
N GLU A 18 -11.64 -5.74 -21.39
CA GLU A 18 -12.06 -5.58 -22.79
C GLU A 18 -11.55 -4.25 -23.40
N LEU A 19 -11.63 -3.17 -22.64
CA LEU A 19 -11.18 -1.85 -23.07
C LEU A 19 -9.66 -1.82 -23.31
N LEU A 20 -8.88 -2.36 -22.39
CA LEU A 20 -7.44 -2.51 -22.54
C LEU A 20 -7.08 -3.38 -23.74
N SER A 21 -7.80 -4.51 -23.93
CA SER A 21 -7.59 -5.44 -25.03
C SER A 21 -7.86 -4.79 -26.39
N ARG A 22 -8.89 -3.94 -26.53
CA ARG A 22 -9.18 -3.17 -27.75
C ARG A 22 -8.03 -2.20 -28.10
N GLY A 23 -7.40 -1.61 -27.06
CA GLY A 23 -6.23 -0.75 -27.20
C GLY A 23 -4.91 -1.49 -27.35
N SER A 24 -4.90 -2.84 -27.35
CA SER A 24 -3.70 -3.69 -27.32
C SER A 24 -2.81 -3.40 -26.12
N HIS A 25 -3.41 -3.00 -24.99
CA HIS A 25 -2.71 -2.74 -23.72
C HIS A 25 -2.83 -3.92 -22.77
N ARG A 26 -1.72 -4.20 -22.05
CA ARG A 26 -1.72 -5.12 -20.91
C ARG A 26 -2.05 -4.35 -19.65
N GLY A 27 -2.85 -4.96 -18.77
CA GLY A 27 -3.16 -4.44 -17.45
C GLY A 27 -2.87 -5.48 -16.38
N TYR A 28 -2.31 -5.01 -15.27
CA TYR A 28 -2.00 -5.82 -14.10
C TYR A 28 -2.64 -5.18 -12.86
N ILE A 29 -3.24 -6.01 -12.03
CA ILE A 29 -3.57 -5.62 -10.66
C ILE A 29 -2.30 -5.77 -9.84
N VAL A 30 -1.97 -4.77 -9.02
CA VAL A 30 -0.68 -4.68 -8.33
C VAL A 30 -0.85 -4.18 -6.89
N GLY A 31 0.20 -4.29 -6.10
CA GLY A 31 0.34 -3.55 -4.85
C GLY A 31 -0.56 -3.99 -3.71
N GLY A 32 -1.05 -3.00 -2.98
CA GLY A 32 -1.83 -3.18 -1.77
C GLY A 32 -3.10 -4.00 -1.95
N PHE A 33 -3.74 -3.90 -3.12
CA PHE A 33 -4.91 -4.73 -3.44
C PHE A 33 -4.60 -6.22 -3.40
N ILE A 34 -3.50 -6.67 -4.05
CA ILE A 34 -3.11 -8.10 -4.07
C ILE A 34 -2.80 -8.58 -2.65
N ARG A 35 -2.06 -7.78 -1.87
CA ARG A 35 -1.78 -8.08 -0.47
C ARG A 35 -3.06 -8.27 0.33
N ASP A 36 -3.98 -7.32 0.27
CA ASP A 36 -5.21 -7.32 1.06
C ASP A 36 -6.14 -8.45 0.62
N TRP A 37 -6.20 -8.72 -0.69
CA TRP A 37 -6.94 -9.86 -1.24
C TRP A 37 -6.39 -11.20 -0.73
N LEU A 38 -5.05 -11.40 -0.73
CA LEU A 38 -4.41 -12.60 -0.18
C LEU A 38 -4.65 -12.78 1.32
N LEU A 39 -4.77 -11.67 2.07
CA LEU A 39 -5.12 -11.67 3.49
C LEU A 39 -6.62 -11.85 3.77
N GLY A 40 -7.46 -11.91 2.75
CA GLY A 40 -8.91 -11.94 2.93
C GLY A 40 -9.50 -10.64 3.48
N LYS A 41 -8.79 -9.53 3.32
CA LYS A 41 -9.23 -8.19 3.71
C LYS A 41 -9.94 -7.51 2.55
N GLY A 42 -11.10 -6.92 2.80
CA GLY A 42 -11.81 -6.11 1.80
C GLY A 42 -11.09 -4.78 1.59
N THR A 43 -10.97 -4.35 0.34
CA THR A 43 -10.49 -3.02 -0.05
C THR A 43 -11.28 -2.53 -1.26
N ASN A 44 -11.48 -1.22 -1.32
CA ASN A 44 -12.15 -0.57 -2.44
C ASN A 44 -11.16 0.14 -3.37
N ASP A 45 -9.86 0.13 -3.01
CA ASP A 45 -8.79 0.72 -3.79
C ASP A 45 -8.10 -0.38 -4.60
N ILE A 46 -8.04 -0.22 -5.92
CA ILE A 46 -7.43 -1.18 -6.84
C ILE A 46 -6.34 -0.46 -7.63
N ASP A 47 -5.11 -0.84 -7.38
CA ASP A 47 -3.96 -0.35 -8.15
C ASP A 47 -3.83 -1.13 -9.47
N ILE A 48 -3.81 -0.42 -10.59
CA ILE A 48 -3.74 -0.99 -11.94
C ILE A 48 -2.54 -0.42 -12.66
N ALA A 49 -1.56 -1.27 -12.97
CA ALA A 49 -0.43 -0.92 -13.81
C ALA A 49 -0.75 -1.27 -15.28
N VAL A 50 -0.52 -0.32 -16.20
CA VAL A 50 -0.79 -0.48 -17.64
C VAL A 50 0.43 -0.18 -18.49
N ASP A 51 0.62 -0.89 -19.60
CA ASP A 51 1.74 -0.70 -20.54
C ASP A 51 1.47 0.42 -21.59
N GLY A 52 0.62 1.36 -21.23
CA GLY A 52 0.23 2.50 -22.03
C GLY A 52 0.23 3.81 -21.24
N ASN A 53 -0.30 4.86 -21.82
CA ASN A 53 -0.49 6.11 -21.12
C ASN A 53 -1.66 6.00 -20.14
N ALA A 54 -1.35 5.89 -18.84
CA ALA A 54 -2.35 5.67 -17.79
C ALA A 54 -3.38 6.81 -17.71
N LEU A 55 -3.00 8.07 -17.98
CA LEU A 55 -3.93 9.21 -17.94
C LEU A 55 -4.97 9.11 -19.08
N SER A 56 -4.52 8.73 -20.27
CA SER A 56 -5.42 8.52 -21.42
C SER A 56 -6.35 7.34 -21.17
N ILE A 57 -5.77 6.20 -20.73
CA ILE A 57 -6.54 4.98 -20.43
C ILE A 57 -7.57 5.26 -19.32
N ALA A 58 -7.17 5.90 -18.24
CA ALA A 58 -8.09 6.25 -17.14
C ALA A 58 -9.23 7.18 -17.60
N THR A 59 -8.93 8.10 -18.55
CA THR A 59 -9.95 8.97 -19.14
C THR A 59 -10.98 8.17 -19.93
N ASP A 60 -10.53 7.20 -20.74
CA ASP A 60 -11.41 6.35 -21.55
C ASP A 60 -12.20 5.39 -20.66
N VAL A 61 -11.57 4.81 -19.63
CA VAL A 61 -12.23 3.98 -18.61
C VAL A 61 -13.32 4.77 -17.88
N ALA A 62 -13.04 6.00 -17.47
CA ALA A 62 -14.04 6.83 -16.80
C ALA A 62 -15.26 7.08 -17.68
N LYS A 63 -15.08 7.33 -18.97
CA LYS A 63 -16.19 7.50 -19.94
C LYS A 63 -16.99 6.22 -20.14
N GLU A 64 -16.32 5.09 -20.36
CA GLU A 64 -16.94 3.80 -20.66
C GLU A 64 -17.71 3.23 -19.46
N LEU A 65 -17.17 3.40 -18.24
CA LEU A 65 -17.77 2.90 -17.01
C LEU A 65 -18.70 3.92 -16.32
N GLY A 66 -18.85 5.13 -16.88
CA GLY A 66 -19.64 6.19 -16.27
C GLY A 66 -19.05 6.69 -14.93
N GLY A 67 -17.74 6.55 -14.76
CA GLY A 67 -17.00 6.97 -13.56
C GLY A 67 -16.51 8.42 -13.65
N LYS A 68 -15.91 8.88 -12.54
CA LYS A 68 -15.28 10.20 -12.45
C LYS A 68 -13.76 10.07 -12.52
N PHE A 69 -13.14 10.73 -13.51
CA PHE A 69 -11.69 10.87 -13.59
C PHE A 69 -11.18 11.88 -12.55
N VAL A 70 -10.09 11.53 -11.87
CA VAL A 70 -9.37 12.39 -10.92
C VAL A 70 -7.88 12.27 -11.21
N LEU A 71 -7.21 13.37 -11.52
CA LEU A 71 -5.76 13.42 -11.66
C LEU A 71 -5.13 13.42 -10.26
N LEU A 72 -4.29 12.42 -9.97
CA LEU A 72 -3.59 12.33 -8.68
C LEU A 72 -2.18 12.90 -8.75
N ASP A 73 -1.42 12.53 -9.81
CA ASP A 73 -0.06 13.00 -10.02
C ASP A 73 0.23 13.07 -11.52
N GLU A 74 0.30 14.30 -12.03
CA GLU A 74 0.56 14.54 -13.47
C GLU A 74 2.00 14.17 -13.84
N ALA A 75 2.95 14.48 -12.95
CA ALA A 75 4.38 14.26 -13.22
C ALA A 75 4.71 12.76 -13.32
N ASN A 76 4.07 11.94 -12.50
CA ASN A 76 4.23 10.48 -12.50
C ASN A 76 3.16 9.75 -13.31
N GLY A 77 2.23 10.49 -13.95
CA GLY A 77 1.18 9.92 -14.79
C GLY A 77 0.22 9.01 -14.00
N ILE A 78 -0.19 9.44 -12.80
CA ILE A 78 -1.09 8.67 -11.93
C ILE A 78 -2.48 9.31 -11.94
N ALA A 79 -3.50 8.51 -12.24
CA ALA A 79 -4.88 8.94 -12.25
C ALA A 79 -5.79 7.94 -11.54
N ARG A 80 -6.85 8.44 -10.93
CA ARG A 80 -7.91 7.67 -10.28
C ARG A 80 -9.20 7.75 -11.09
N VAL A 81 -9.86 6.62 -11.25
CA VAL A 81 -11.25 6.56 -11.71
C VAL A 81 -12.12 6.13 -10.55
N VAL A 82 -13.07 6.98 -10.19
CA VAL A 82 -14.04 6.70 -9.13
C VAL A 82 -15.32 6.18 -9.75
N ILE A 83 -15.73 4.98 -9.35
CA ILE A 83 -16.92 4.29 -9.88
C ILE A 83 -17.88 4.01 -8.73
N MET A 84 -19.18 4.23 -8.99
CA MET A 84 -20.24 3.82 -8.07
C MET A 84 -20.89 2.54 -8.61
N GLU A 85 -20.86 1.47 -7.85
CA GLU A 85 -21.53 0.22 -8.20
C GLU A 85 -22.33 -0.31 -7.01
N LYS A 86 -23.66 -0.45 -7.18
CA LYS A 86 -24.59 -0.94 -6.13
C LYS A 86 -24.40 -0.27 -4.77
N GLU A 87 -24.33 1.05 -4.75
CA GLU A 87 -24.10 1.87 -3.54
C GLU A 87 -22.67 1.81 -2.95
N GLN A 88 -21.78 1.04 -3.55
CA GLN A 88 -20.38 0.98 -3.15
C GLN A 88 -19.52 1.81 -4.09
N GLN A 89 -18.59 2.57 -3.50
CA GLN A 89 -17.62 3.37 -4.22
C GLN A 89 -16.31 2.57 -4.39
N TRP A 90 -15.84 2.48 -5.64
CA TRP A 90 -14.58 1.86 -6.00
C TRP A 90 -13.62 2.90 -6.55
N TYR A 91 -12.34 2.72 -6.23
CA TYR A 91 -11.24 3.56 -6.71
C TYR A 91 -10.32 2.69 -7.55
N LEU A 92 -10.19 3.04 -8.83
CA LEU A 92 -9.25 2.40 -9.75
C LEU A 92 -8.09 3.36 -9.99
N ASP A 93 -6.92 3.06 -9.45
CA ASP A 93 -5.71 3.89 -9.56
C ASP A 93 -4.83 3.37 -10.67
N PHE A 94 -4.68 4.17 -11.72
CA PHE A 94 -3.91 3.82 -12.91
C PHE A 94 -2.51 4.41 -12.83
N SER A 95 -1.50 3.58 -13.11
CA SER A 95 -0.12 3.99 -13.31
C SER A 95 0.46 3.37 -14.58
N SER A 96 1.36 4.09 -15.24
CA SER A 96 2.07 3.58 -16.43
C SER A 96 3.30 2.81 -16.02
N PHE A 97 3.57 1.69 -16.70
CA PHE A 97 4.89 1.05 -16.66
C PHE A 97 5.49 0.93 -18.05
N SER A 98 6.82 0.82 -18.12
CA SER A 98 7.56 0.61 -19.35
C SER A 98 8.38 -0.67 -19.27
N GLY A 99 8.41 -1.44 -20.35
CA GLY A 99 9.13 -2.72 -20.38
C GLY A 99 8.30 -3.87 -19.83
N ASP A 100 8.77 -4.50 -18.75
CA ASP A 100 8.08 -5.58 -18.05
C ASP A 100 7.50 -5.11 -16.71
N ILE A 101 6.52 -5.87 -16.21
CA ILE A 101 5.89 -5.58 -14.93
C ILE A 101 6.85 -5.78 -13.76
N GLU A 102 7.83 -6.66 -13.87
CA GLU A 102 8.81 -6.93 -12.83
C GLU A 102 9.66 -5.70 -12.55
N SER A 103 10.00 -4.94 -13.60
CA SER A 103 10.70 -3.65 -13.47
C SER A 103 9.86 -2.59 -12.73
N ASP A 104 8.54 -2.62 -12.84
CA ASP A 104 7.65 -1.77 -12.06
C ASP A 104 7.61 -2.20 -10.59
N LEU A 105 7.49 -3.51 -10.35
CA LEU A 105 7.49 -4.07 -9.00
C LEU A 105 8.80 -3.77 -8.26
N ALA A 106 9.95 -3.74 -8.96
CA ALA A 106 11.26 -3.42 -8.38
C ALA A 106 11.39 -1.98 -7.83
N ARG A 107 10.51 -1.05 -8.24
CA ARG A 107 10.51 0.35 -7.78
C ARG A 107 9.60 0.57 -6.57
N ARG A 108 8.88 -0.45 -6.13
CA ARG A 108 7.97 -0.37 -4.99
C ARG A 108 8.77 -0.33 -3.68
N ASP A 109 8.07 -0.14 -2.60
CA ASP A 109 8.68 0.03 -1.29
C ASP A 109 8.93 -1.30 -0.57
N PHE A 110 7.90 -2.16 -0.44
CA PHE A 110 7.98 -3.38 0.35
C PHE A 110 7.63 -4.60 -0.48
N THR A 111 8.22 -5.76 -0.13
CA THR A 111 7.98 -7.03 -0.82
C THR A 111 6.50 -7.39 -0.91
N ILE A 112 5.76 -7.18 0.19
CA ILE A 112 4.32 -7.47 0.28
C ILE A 112 3.45 -6.58 -0.62
N ASP A 113 3.95 -5.43 -1.09
CA ASP A 113 3.31 -4.52 -2.03
C ASP A 113 3.91 -4.62 -3.45
N ALA A 114 4.90 -5.51 -3.65
CA ALA A 114 5.59 -5.73 -4.92
C ALA A 114 5.16 -7.05 -5.60
N MET A 115 3.88 -7.32 -5.57
CA MET A 115 3.24 -8.45 -6.23
C MET A 115 2.26 -7.95 -7.30
N ALA A 116 2.07 -8.76 -8.33
CA ALA A 116 1.13 -8.48 -9.42
C ALA A 116 0.40 -9.73 -9.91
N THR A 117 -0.74 -9.53 -10.54
CA THR A 117 -1.40 -10.53 -11.37
C THR A 117 -1.96 -9.87 -12.61
N GLU A 118 -1.94 -10.58 -13.75
CA GLU A 118 -2.56 -10.07 -14.95
C GLU A 118 -4.08 -9.96 -14.76
N LEU A 119 -4.66 -8.85 -15.21
CA LEU A 119 -6.08 -8.54 -15.01
C LEU A 119 -7.00 -9.66 -15.51
N GLY A 120 -6.75 -10.18 -16.71
CA GLY A 120 -7.55 -11.27 -17.28
C GLY A 120 -7.44 -12.57 -16.47
N GLN A 121 -6.28 -12.85 -15.87
CA GLN A 121 -6.09 -14.03 -15.03
C GLN A 121 -6.78 -13.90 -13.68
N PHE A 122 -6.76 -12.71 -13.08
CA PHE A 122 -7.51 -12.44 -11.85
C PHE A 122 -9.01 -12.63 -12.05
N ILE A 123 -9.57 -12.06 -13.12
CA ILE A 123 -10.98 -12.20 -13.49
C ILE A 123 -11.34 -13.67 -13.68
N GLY A 124 -10.53 -14.42 -14.44
CA GLY A 124 -10.76 -15.85 -14.69
C GLY A 124 -10.73 -16.69 -13.42
N TYR A 125 -9.84 -16.36 -12.48
CA TYR A 125 -9.74 -17.01 -11.18
C TYR A 125 -11.02 -16.78 -10.35
N GLU A 126 -11.45 -15.53 -10.19
CA GLU A 126 -12.64 -15.17 -9.41
C GLU A 126 -13.94 -15.73 -10.01
N CYS A 127 -14.07 -15.76 -11.33
CA CYS A 127 -15.20 -16.40 -12.00
C CYS A 127 -15.25 -17.92 -11.74
N ALA A 128 -14.09 -18.58 -11.70
CA ALA A 128 -14.00 -20.00 -11.40
C ALA A 128 -14.33 -20.32 -9.92
N ALA A 129 -13.89 -19.45 -8.99
CA ALA A 129 -14.17 -19.60 -7.56
C ALA A 129 -15.66 -19.44 -7.22
N SER A 130 -16.38 -18.65 -8.00
CA SER A 130 -17.82 -18.37 -7.78
C SER A 130 -18.77 -19.50 -8.19
N GLY A 131 -18.32 -20.54 -8.92
CA GLY A 131 -19.24 -21.46 -9.55
C GLY A 131 -18.94 -22.96 -9.53
N PHE A 132 -17.73 -23.44 -9.20
CA PHE A 132 -17.42 -24.88 -9.23
C PHE A 132 -16.34 -25.28 -8.21
N PRO A 133 -16.60 -26.28 -7.33
CA PRO A 133 -15.69 -26.66 -6.25
C PRO A 133 -14.46 -27.48 -6.67
N GLU A 134 -14.24 -27.77 -7.94
CA GLU A 134 -13.21 -28.75 -8.35
C GLU A 134 -12.01 -28.20 -9.14
N LYS A 135 -11.92 -26.89 -9.40
CA LYS A 135 -10.70 -26.30 -9.94
C LYS A 135 -10.34 -25.05 -9.15
N GLN A 136 -9.62 -25.22 -8.06
CA GLN A 136 -8.72 -24.19 -7.56
C GLN A 136 -7.61 -23.99 -8.63
N SER A 137 -7.92 -23.24 -9.69
CA SER A 137 -6.90 -22.65 -10.51
C SER A 137 -6.15 -21.71 -9.58
N GLN A 138 -4.92 -22.03 -9.26
CA GLN A 138 -4.09 -21.14 -8.45
C GLN A 138 -3.96 -19.81 -9.22
N LEU A 139 -4.24 -18.69 -8.54
CA LEU A 139 -3.98 -17.39 -9.11
C LEU A 139 -2.51 -17.31 -9.51
N LYS A 140 -2.24 -16.99 -10.77
CA LYS A 140 -0.87 -16.83 -11.24
C LYS A 140 -0.34 -15.48 -10.74
N LEU A 141 0.38 -15.54 -9.63
CA LEU A 141 1.01 -14.39 -9.02
C LEU A 141 2.40 -14.17 -9.63
N ILE A 142 2.69 -12.93 -9.98
CA ILE A 142 4.03 -12.44 -10.34
C ILE A 142 4.60 -11.87 -9.05
N ASP A 143 5.58 -12.57 -8.48
CA ASP A 143 6.16 -12.25 -7.16
C ASP A 143 7.68 -12.46 -7.20
N PRO A 144 8.42 -11.58 -7.87
CA PRO A 144 9.87 -11.73 -8.03
C PRO A 144 10.65 -11.50 -6.74
N PHE A 145 10.04 -10.89 -5.73
CA PHE A 145 10.70 -10.50 -4.48
C PHE A 145 10.26 -11.30 -3.25
N GLY A 146 9.43 -12.33 -3.44
CA GLY A 146 8.98 -13.19 -2.35
C GLY A 146 7.96 -12.56 -1.40
N GLY A 147 7.19 -11.59 -1.88
CA GLY A 147 6.18 -10.88 -1.09
C GLY A 147 5.13 -11.81 -0.49
N LYS A 148 4.72 -12.86 -1.21
CA LYS A 148 3.79 -13.87 -0.69
C LYS A 148 4.36 -14.59 0.53
N ASN A 149 5.65 -14.96 0.49
CA ASN A 149 6.31 -15.61 1.63
C ASN A 149 6.41 -14.67 2.83
N ASP A 150 6.76 -13.40 2.61
CA ASP A 150 6.81 -12.40 3.68
C ASP A 150 5.40 -12.14 4.26
N LEU A 151 4.36 -12.17 3.43
CA LEU A 151 2.97 -12.05 3.85
C LEU A 151 2.55 -13.22 4.76
N GLU A 152 2.89 -14.47 4.39
CA GLU A 152 2.62 -15.67 5.17
C GLU A 152 3.37 -15.65 6.52
N ASN A 153 4.59 -15.10 6.53
CA ASN A 153 5.42 -14.95 7.74
C ASN A 153 5.11 -13.68 8.55
N ARG A 154 4.17 -12.84 8.09
CA ARG A 154 3.80 -11.56 8.72
C ARG A 154 4.97 -10.60 8.87
N ILE A 155 5.70 -10.38 7.80
CA ILE A 155 6.90 -9.54 7.75
C ILE A 155 6.70 -8.39 6.78
N VAL A 156 7.09 -7.18 7.19
CA VAL A 156 7.28 -6.01 6.32
C VAL A 156 8.77 -5.89 6.02
N ARG A 157 9.16 -6.16 4.77
CA ARG A 157 10.53 -6.12 4.28
C ARG A 157 10.68 -5.08 3.19
N ALA A 158 11.71 -4.24 3.31
CA ALA A 158 12.13 -3.31 2.27
C ALA A 158 12.67 -4.06 1.05
N LEU A 159 12.32 -3.62 -0.16
CA LEU A 159 12.84 -4.21 -1.40
C LEU A 159 14.35 -3.99 -1.56
N SER A 160 14.85 -2.85 -1.13
CA SER A 160 16.28 -2.49 -1.12
C SER A 160 16.50 -1.33 -0.13
N ASP A 161 17.77 -1.04 0.17
CA ASP A 161 18.15 0.14 0.96
C ASP A 161 17.83 1.46 0.25
N GLN A 162 17.91 1.47 -1.08
CA GLN A 162 17.68 2.65 -1.92
C GLN A 162 16.25 3.20 -1.84
N ILE A 163 15.27 2.39 -1.41
CA ILE A 163 13.88 2.85 -1.33
C ILE A 163 13.70 4.03 -0.35
N PHE A 164 14.50 4.07 0.72
CA PHE A 164 14.44 5.13 1.72
C PHE A 164 15.20 6.39 1.27
N GLU A 165 16.23 6.24 0.44
CA GLU A 165 16.89 7.37 -0.21
C GLU A 165 15.99 8.01 -1.27
N ALA A 166 15.27 7.20 -2.04
CA ALA A 166 14.35 7.66 -3.07
C ALA A 166 13.17 8.43 -2.48
N ASP A 167 12.64 7.96 -1.34
CA ASP A 167 11.49 8.60 -0.68
C ASP A 167 11.47 8.27 0.81
N ALA A 168 11.91 9.22 1.64
CA ALA A 168 12.02 8.99 3.08
C ALA A 168 10.65 8.85 3.80
N VAL A 169 9.51 9.19 3.19
CA VAL A 169 8.20 8.91 3.80
C VAL A 169 7.98 7.42 4.00
N ARG A 170 8.65 6.57 3.21
CA ARG A 170 8.61 5.11 3.32
C ARG A 170 9.12 4.59 4.67
N LEU A 171 9.91 5.38 5.40
CA LEU A 171 10.31 5.07 6.78
C LEU A 171 9.10 4.96 7.71
N LEU A 172 8.20 5.95 7.66
CA LEU A 172 6.94 5.93 8.42
C LEU A 172 5.97 4.87 7.88
N ARG A 173 5.90 4.74 6.56
CA ARG A 173 5.04 3.76 5.90
C ARG A 173 5.36 2.32 6.31
N ALA A 174 6.65 1.97 6.52
CA ALA A 174 7.05 0.66 7.03
C ALA A 174 6.41 0.37 8.40
N VAL A 175 6.52 1.34 9.33
CA VAL A 175 5.97 1.22 10.67
C VAL A 175 4.44 1.17 10.65
N ARG A 176 3.82 2.03 9.83
CA ARG A 176 2.36 2.03 9.68
C ARG A 176 1.82 0.73 9.10
N LEU A 177 2.43 0.20 8.04
CA LEU A 177 2.02 -1.07 7.46
C LEU A 177 2.17 -2.22 8.45
N ALA A 178 3.28 -2.27 9.18
CA ALA A 178 3.48 -3.27 10.23
C ALA A 178 2.38 -3.19 11.30
N ALA A 179 2.02 -1.98 11.73
CA ALA A 179 0.95 -1.76 12.70
C ALA A 179 -0.44 -2.10 12.16
N GLU A 180 -0.79 -1.71 10.92
CA GLU A 180 -2.09 -1.97 10.28
C GLU A 180 -2.32 -3.47 10.01
N LEU A 181 -1.26 -4.19 9.69
CA LEU A 181 -1.32 -5.60 9.35
C LEU A 181 -1.09 -6.51 10.55
N ASP A 182 -0.64 -5.99 11.69
CA ASP A 182 -0.15 -6.74 12.85
C ASP A 182 1.04 -7.63 12.46
N PHE A 183 2.00 -7.05 11.74
CA PHE A 183 3.22 -7.67 11.23
C PHE A 183 4.45 -7.13 11.95
N ALA A 184 5.56 -7.87 11.89
CA ALA A 184 6.86 -7.37 12.32
C ALA A 184 7.58 -6.67 11.15
N VAL A 185 8.35 -5.63 11.45
CA VAL A 185 9.33 -5.10 10.50
C VAL A 185 10.54 -6.03 10.53
N GLU A 186 11.04 -6.40 9.35
CA GLU A 186 12.20 -7.27 9.21
C GLU A 186 13.46 -6.60 9.81
N PRO A 187 14.36 -7.34 10.51
CA PRO A 187 15.49 -6.75 11.24
C PRO A 187 16.42 -5.88 10.39
N GLU A 188 16.70 -6.27 9.14
CA GLU A 188 17.52 -5.45 8.24
C GLU A 188 16.78 -4.18 7.81
N THR A 189 15.47 -4.28 7.57
CA THR A 189 14.61 -3.12 7.30
C THR A 189 14.60 -2.16 8.48
N GLU A 190 14.51 -2.64 9.73
CA GLU A 190 14.64 -1.80 10.92
C GLU A 190 16.01 -1.11 11.00
N ARG A 191 17.10 -1.83 10.70
CA ARG A 191 18.43 -1.27 10.65
C ARG A 191 18.52 -0.10 9.65
N LEU A 192 17.96 -0.31 8.46
CA LEU A 192 17.89 0.72 7.42
C LEU A 192 17.06 1.93 7.88
N ILE A 193 15.90 1.69 8.52
CA ILE A 193 15.07 2.78 9.06
C ILE A 193 15.88 3.62 10.05
N ARG A 194 16.62 3.00 10.98
CA ARG A 194 17.48 3.73 11.92
C ARG A 194 18.56 4.54 11.21
N CYS A 195 19.21 3.95 10.20
CA CYS A 195 20.26 4.63 9.41
C CYS A 195 19.73 5.87 8.67
N TYR A 196 18.53 5.78 8.11
CA TYR A 196 17.93 6.84 7.31
C TYR A 196 16.96 7.74 8.08
N SER A 197 16.75 7.53 9.39
CA SER A 197 15.73 8.23 10.20
C SER A 197 15.76 9.75 10.05
N GLN A 198 16.96 10.35 10.01
CA GLN A 198 17.12 11.80 9.89
C GLN A 198 16.66 12.37 8.54
N THR A 199 16.54 11.54 7.50
CA THR A 199 16.10 12.01 6.18
C THR A 199 14.62 12.36 6.15
N ILE A 200 13.83 11.89 7.12
CA ILE A 200 12.40 12.19 7.23
C ILE A 200 12.12 13.70 7.35
N THR A 201 13.06 14.46 7.91
CA THR A 201 12.94 15.90 8.07
C THR A 201 12.94 16.68 6.75
N LYS A 202 13.34 16.02 5.64
CA LYS A 202 13.36 16.62 4.29
C LYS A 202 12.04 16.45 3.53
N ILE A 203 11.12 15.65 4.06
CA ILE A 203 9.83 15.35 3.41
C ILE A 203 8.83 16.46 3.72
N PRO A 204 7.97 16.85 2.73
CA PRO A 204 6.89 17.79 2.97
C PRO A 204 5.99 17.34 4.14
N GLY A 205 5.68 18.29 5.03
CA GLY A 205 4.96 18.00 6.27
C GLY A 205 3.58 17.34 6.07
N GLU A 206 2.91 17.61 4.95
CA GLU A 206 1.63 17.02 4.60
C GLU A 206 1.72 15.50 4.45
N ARG A 207 2.78 15.01 3.79
CA ARG A 207 3.00 13.57 3.58
C ARG A 207 3.34 12.85 4.90
N VAL A 208 4.19 13.49 5.71
CA VAL A 208 4.52 12.99 7.06
C VAL A 208 3.27 12.93 7.94
N ARG A 209 2.49 14.01 7.94
CA ARG A 209 1.23 14.10 8.70
C ARG A 209 0.26 13.00 8.32
N GLU A 210 0.11 12.71 7.03
CA GLU A 210 -0.82 11.67 6.54
C GLU A 210 -0.46 10.29 7.09
N GLU A 211 0.79 9.87 6.96
CA GLU A 211 1.26 8.58 7.50
C GLU A 211 1.16 8.52 9.03
N LEU A 212 1.54 9.62 9.70
CA LEU A 212 1.50 9.68 11.16
C LEU A 212 0.05 9.64 11.70
N LEU A 213 -0.89 10.38 11.10
CA LEU A 213 -2.28 10.35 11.53
C LEU A 213 -2.91 8.97 11.30
N ARG A 214 -2.60 8.30 10.18
CA ARG A 214 -3.04 6.91 9.96
C ARG A 214 -2.50 5.98 11.04
N LEU A 215 -1.21 6.08 11.37
CA LEU A 215 -0.60 5.28 12.43
C LEU A 215 -1.25 5.53 13.80
N LEU A 216 -1.47 6.80 14.15
CA LEU A 216 -2.07 7.19 15.44
C LEU A 216 -3.56 6.86 15.56
N SER A 217 -4.26 6.67 14.43
CA SER A 217 -5.65 6.21 14.42
C SER A 217 -5.81 4.72 14.73
N LEU A 218 -4.71 3.97 14.73
CA LEU A 218 -4.71 2.55 15.05
C LEU A 218 -4.80 2.31 16.56
N PRO A 219 -5.32 1.14 17.00
CA PRO A 219 -5.27 0.76 18.40
C PRO A 219 -3.82 0.74 18.93
N ARG A 220 -3.64 1.06 20.20
CA ARG A 220 -2.33 1.07 20.85
C ARG A 220 -1.35 2.13 20.30
N ALA A 221 -1.83 3.35 20.00
CA ALA A 221 -1.01 4.44 19.46
C ALA A 221 0.28 4.70 20.27
N CYS A 222 0.22 4.66 21.61
CA CYS A 222 1.39 4.77 22.48
C CYS A 222 2.48 3.73 22.16
N TYR A 223 2.10 2.48 21.90
CA TYR A 223 3.06 1.43 21.49
C TYR A 223 3.75 1.80 20.16
N HIS A 224 3.00 2.30 19.20
CA HIS A 224 3.53 2.71 17.90
C HIS A 224 4.44 3.93 18.01
N LEU A 225 4.12 4.90 18.88
CA LEU A 225 4.99 6.04 19.15
C LEU A 225 6.31 5.61 19.79
N ARG A 226 6.28 4.70 20.76
CA ARG A 226 7.51 4.13 21.36
C ARG A 226 8.34 3.37 20.33
N TYR A 227 7.70 2.67 19.41
CA TYR A 227 8.43 2.00 18.33
C TYR A 227 9.08 3.00 17.37
N LEU A 228 8.39 4.10 17.01
CA LEU A 228 9.00 5.20 16.26
C LEU A 228 10.20 5.82 17.00
N ASP A 229 10.13 5.96 18.33
CA ASP A 229 11.25 6.45 19.14
C ASP A 229 12.44 5.49 19.09
N GLN A 230 12.22 4.18 19.25
CA GLN A 230 13.26 3.15 19.15
C GLN A 230 13.96 3.13 17.77
N LEU A 231 13.22 3.51 16.72
CA LEU A 231 13.74 3.62 15.36
C LEU A 231 14.38 4.99 15.06
N GLY A 232 14.35 5.93 16.01
CA GLY A 232 14.90 7.28 15.85
C GLY A 232 14.03 8.21 15.02
N LEU A 233 12.82 7.80 14.63
CA LEU A 233 11.90 8.60 13.81
C LEU A 233 11.14 9.63 14.64
N LEU A 234 10.73 9.28 15.87
CA LEU A 234 9.89 10.16 16.68
C LEU A 234 10.60 11.48 17.00
N LEU A 235 11.83 11.41 17.46
CA LEU A 235 12.61 12.62 17.80
C LEU A 235 13.17 13.33 16.56
N ALA A 236 13.29 12.66 15.43
CA ALA A 236 13.58 13.33 14.16
C ALA A 236 12.41 14.21 13.71
N LEU A 237 11.16 13.78 13.99
CA LEU A 237 9.94 14.49 13.63
C LEU A 237 9.54 15.56 14.65
N ILE A 238 9.70 15.26 15.94
CA ILE A 238 9.26 16.11 17.06
C ILE A 238 10.41 16.13 18.10
N PRO A 239 11.47 16.92 17.83
CA PRO A 239 12.66 16.97 18.71
C PRO A 239 12.32 17.40 20.14
N GLU A 240 11.29 18.24 20.31
CA GLU A 240 10.84 18.77 21.59
C GLU A 240 10.43 17.68 22.58
N LEU A 241 9.94 16.55 22.11
CA LEU A 241 9.63 15.42 22.98
C LEU A 241 10.88 14.87 23.69
N GLY A 242 12.05 15.04 23.09
CA GLY A 242 13.33 14.62 23.67
C GLY A 242 13.69 15.36 24.95
N GLU A 243 13.20 16.60 25.13
CA GLU A 243 13.44 17.40 26.34
C GLU A 243 12.78 16.78 27.58
N GLY A 244 11.74 15.96 27.38
CA GLY A 244 11.05 15.24 28.46
C GLY A 244 11.73 13.95 28.93
N LYS A 245 12.73 13.44 28.19
CA LYS A 245 13.41 12.19 28.55
C LYS A 245 14.22 12.34 29.84
N GLY A 246 13.95 11.48 30.83
CA GLY A 246 14.62 11.49 32.11
C GLY A 246 14.25 12.67 33.03
N VAL A 247 13.25 13.48 32.66
CA VAL A 247 12.73 14.55 33.52
C VAL A 247 11.73 13.94 34.51
N GLU A 248 12.12 13.91 35.78
CA GLU A 248 11.31 13.39 36.86
C GLU A 248 10.05 14.26 37.08
N GLN A 249 8.95 13.61 37.33
CA GLN A 249 7.71 14.24 37.76
C GLN A 249 7.52 14.14 39.28
N PRO A 250 6.59 14.94 39.89
CA PRO A 250 6.25 14.78 41.29
C PRO A 250 5.90 13.31 41.63
N THR A 251 6.17 12.91 42.88
CA THR A 251 6.12 11.51 43.36
C THR A 251 4.80 10.75 43.14
N VAL A 252 3.75 11.43 42.71
CA VAL A 252 2.47 10.82 42.33
C VAL A 252 2.48 10.24 40.89
N HIS A 253 3.50 10.54 40.09
CA HIS A 253 3.67 10.05 38.73
C HIS A 253 4.79 9.02 38.66
N PHE A 254 4.50 7.86 38.07
CA PHE A 254 5.47 6.77 37.92
C PHE A 254 6.41 6.95 36.71
N TRP A 255 5.96 7.67 35.69
CA TRP A 255 6.66 7.86 34.43
C TRP A 255 7.40 9.20 34.40
N ASP A 256 8.49 9.31 33.65
CA ASP A 256 9.08 10.60 33.32
C ASP A 256 8.16 11.43 32.41
N VAL A 257 8.54 12.69 32.11
CA VAL A 257 7.70 13.55 31.28
C VAL A 257 7.50 12.98 29.88
N PHE A 258 8.54 12.38 29.29
CA PHE A 258 8.46 11.77 27.95
C PHE A 258 7.49 10.60 27.92
N ASP A 259 7.67 9.61 28.80
CA ASP A 259 6.80 8.44 28.84
C ASP A 259 5.35 8.77 29.22
N HIS A 260 5.12 9.83 29.98
CA HIS A 260 3.80 10.33 30.31
C HIS A 260 3.11 11.02 29.13
N SER A 261 3.92 11.59 28.21
CA SER A 261 3.43 12.32 27.02
C SER A 261 3.05 11.41 25.85
N LEU A 262 3.48 10.14 25.86
CA LEU A 262 3.16 9.15 24.85
C LEU A 262 1.89 8.36 25.22
#